data_616c1fd2bfb52301f6223bd01cce3a24
#
_entry.id   616c1fd2bfb52301f6223bd01cce3a24
#
_cell.length_a   1.000
_cell.length_b   1.000
_cell.length_c   1.000
_cell.angle_alpha   90.00
_cell.angle_beta   90.00
_cell.angle_gamma   90.00
#
_symmetry.space_group_name_H-M   'P 1'
#
loop_
_entity.id
_entity.type
_entity.pdbx_description
1 polymer ?
#
loop_
_entity_poly.entity_id
_entity_poly.type
_entity_poly.pdbx_seq_one_letter_code
_entity_poly.pdbx_strand_id
1 'polypeptide(L)'
;MRRTMLLLFVCIATMAHAQDLPEIDGFIREGEWSDATVFSDFHLISPRSTEKYYDSTIVYIKQSSDALFFAIRFWPKGRVISQSFVRDRSSDEENEFFILLDLENKRQNGYFFAFNFLGNQRDMRMYNQRQMSQEWDWNWQNKSTIFEDATPDKPGYIETEVRIPVDKLQNKSPNTIGIDVQLFAYKQDGTSYFYRSALKVNS
;
A
#
# COMPACT_ATOMS: atom_id res chain seq x y z
N MET A 1 -24.54 -47.53 47.59
CA MET A 1 -23.61 -47.37 46.50
C MET A 1 -23.79 -45.97 45.90
N ARG A 2 -22.92 -45.00 46.20
CA ARG A 2 -22.94 -43.63 45.65
C ARG A 2 -22.03 -43.63 44.42
N ARG A 3 -22.62 -43.40 43.25
CA ARG A 3 -21.87 -43.19 42.00
C ARG A 3 -21.37 -41.75 41.96
N THR A 4 -20.07 -41.56 42.11
CA THR A 4 -19.39 -40.27 41.89
C THR A 4 -19.23 -40.05 40.40
N MET A 5 -19.94 -39.05 39.83
CA MET A 5 -19.85 -38.67 38.43
C MET A 5 -18.67 -37.68 38.32
N LEU A 6 -17.59 -38.13 37.67
CA LEU A 6 -16.41 -37.32 37.39
C LEU A 6 -16.72 -36.46 36.16
N LEU A 7 -16.92 -35.15 36.36
CA LEU A 7 -17.06 -34.17 35.29
C LEU A 7 -15.67 -33.83 34.77
N LEU A 8 -15.36 -34.29 33.54
CA LEU A 8 -14.14 -33.92 32.82
C LEU A 8 -14.33 -32.50 32.23
N PHE A 9 -13.69 -31.50 32.82
CA PHE A 9 -13.61 -30.16 32.25
C PHE A 9 -12.58 -30.16 31.10
N VAL A 10 -13.06 -30.18 29.87
CA VAL A 10 -12.20 -29.94 28.68
C VAL A 10 -11.99 -28.42 28.55
N CYS A 11 -10.85 -27.94 28.99
CA CYS A 11 -10.42 -26.56 28.78
C CYS A 11 -10.00 -26.42 27.30
N ILE A 12 -10.89 -25.90 26.43
CA ILE A 12 -10.53 -25.51 25.06
C ILE A 12 -9.77 -24.19 25.19
N ALA A 13 -8.45 -24.27 25.19
CA ALA A 13 -7.59 -23.10 25.02
C ALA A 13 -7.79 -22.62 23.58
N THR A 14 -8.56 -21.56 23.39
CA THR A 14 -8.55 -20.79 22.15
C THR A 14 -7.15 -20.18 22.04
N MET A 15 -6.30 -20.78 21.23
CA MET A 15 -5.05 -20.12 20.82
C MET A 15 -5.47 -18.89 20.03
N ALA A 16 -5.37 -17.72 20.66
CA ALA A 16 -5.33 -16.47 19.91
C ALA A 16 -4.10 -16.57 19.01
N HIS A 17 -4.30 -16.76 17.72
CA HIS A 17 -3.23 -16.62 16.75
C HIS A 17 -2.79 -15.16 16.86
N ALA A 18 -1.58 -14.93 17.35
CA ALA A 18 -0.93 -13.65 17.15
C ALA A 18 -0.90 -13.45 15.61
N GLN A 19 -1.53 -12.38 15.15
CA GLN A 19 -1.52 -12.06 13.74
C GLN A 19 -0.05 -11.77 13.39
N ASP A 20 0.58 -12.64 12.58
CA ASP A 20 1.94 -12.41 12.12
C ASP A 20 1.92 -11.15 11.23
N LEU A 21 2.53 -10.09 11.73
CA LEU A 21 2.63 -8.83 11.01
C LEU A 21 3.75 -8.97 9.97
N PRO A 22 3.56 -8.40 8.77
CA PRO A 22 4.58 -8.45 7.73
C PRO A 22 5.89 -7.77 8.14
N GLU A 23 7.00 -8.36 7.78
CA GLU A 23 8.31 -7.72 7.83
C GLU A 23 8.46 -6.79 6.62
N ILE A 24 8.98 -5.58 6.82
CA ILE A 24 9.19 -4.61 5.74
C ILE A 24 10.62 -4.80 5.20
N ASP A 25 10.81 -5.84 4.42
CA ASP A 25 12.11 -6.19 3.84
C ASP A 25 12.16 -6.15 2.31
N GLY A 26 11.00 -5.90 1.67
CA GLY A 26 10.84 -5.78 0.22
C GLY A 26 10.59 -7.10 -0.48
N PHE A 27 10.21 -8.16 0.26
CA PHE A 27 9.89 -9.47 -0.29
C PHE A 27 8.50 -9.92 0.16
N ILE A 28 7.56 -9.99 -0.77
CA ILE A 28 6.19 -10.40 -0.49
C ILE A 28 6.11 -11.92 -0.36
N ARG A 29 6.07 -12.43 0.87
CA ARG A 29 5.94 -13.86 1.16
C ARG A 29 4.48 -14.26 1.30
N GLU A 30 4.12 -15.37 0.70
CA GLU A 30 2.72 -15.85 0.68
C GLU A 30 2.09 -15.96 2.08
N GLY A 31 2.83 -16.47 3.06
CA GLY A 31 2.34 -16.64 4.44
C GLY A 31 2.03 -15.32 5.13
N GLU A 32 2.79 -14.26 4.87
CA GLU A 32 2.66 -12.95 5.51
C GLU A 32 1.41 -12.19 5.04
N TRP A 33 0.98 -12.42 3.80
CA TRP A 33 -0.09 -11.67 3.15
C TRP A 33 -1.34 -12.50 2.83
N SER A 34 -1.44 -13.73 3.35
CA SER A 34 -2.52 -14.67 3.05
C SER A 34 -3.91 -14.19 3.46
N ASP A 35 -4.02 -13.38 4.50
CA ASP A 35 -5.26 -12.79 5.03
C ASP A 35 -5.46 -11.31 4.62
N ALA A 36 -4.64 -10.81 3.70
CA ALA A 36 -4.70 -9.45 3.23
C ALA A 36 -5.93 -9.16 2.37
N THR A 37 -6.44 -7.93 2.44
CA THR A 37 -7.36 -7.41 1.43
C THR A 37 -6.59 -7.11 0.16
N VAL A 38 -7.08 -7.59 -1.00
CA VAL A 38 -6.36 -7.51 -2.28
C VAL A 38 -7.08 -6.60 -3.27
N PHE A 39 -6.30 -5.76 -3.94
CA PHE A 39 -6.77 -4.89 -5.04
C PHE A 39 -5.88 -5.08 -6.26
N SER A 40 -6.46 -5.11 -7.45
CA SER A 40 -5.70 -5.33 -8.69
C SER A 40 -6.23 -4.55 -9.90
N ASP A 41 -7.28 -3.76 -9.73
CA ASP A 41 -7.96 -3.10 -10.84
C ASP A 41 -7.54 -1.63 -10.93
N PHE A 42 -6.43 -1.37 -11.65
CA PHE A 42 -5.91 -0.03 -11.87
C PHE A 42 -6.43 0.55 -13.19
N HIS A 43 -6.91 1.80 -13.14
CA HIS A 43 -7.43 2.54 -14.29
C HIS A 43 -6.64 3.81 -14.54
N LEU A 44 -6.50 4.16 -15.81
CA LEU A 44 -5.89 5.42 -16.21
C LEU A 44 -6.81 6.59 -15.86
N ILE A 45 -6.31 7.55 -15.10
CA ILE A 45 -7.04 8.76 -14.71
C ILE A 45 -6.50 10.04 -15.36
N SER A 46 -5.25 10.04 -15.78
CA SER A 46 -4.64 11.15 -16.52
C SER A 46 -3.57 10.64 -17.49
N PRO A 47 -3.66 10.96 -18.80
CA PRO A 47 -4.81 11.56 -19.47
C PRO A 47 -6.05 10.68 -19.32
N ARG A 48 -7.25 11.28 -19.28
CA ARG A 48 -8.50 10.55 -19.07
C ARG A 48 -8.74 9.59 -20.24
N SER A 49 -8.78 8.30 -19.94
CA SER A 49 -9.02 7.22 -20.90
C SER A 49 -9.91 6.15 -20.27
N THR A 50 -10.65 5.42 -21.09
CA THR A 50 -11.38 4.22 -20.70
C THR A 50 -10.50 2.97 -20.76
N GLU A 51 -9.27 3.11 -21.23
CA GLU A 51 -8.33 2.02 -21.32
C GLU A 51 -7.91 1.57 -19.92
N LYS A 52 -7.92 0.26 -19.72
CA LYS A 52 -7.34 -0.33 -18.51
C LYS A 52 -5.82 -0.20 -18.58
N TYR A 53 -5.23 -0.03 -17.41
CA TYR A 53 -3.80 -0.09 -17.30
C TYR A 53 -3.30 -1.48 -17.67
N TYR A 54 -2.36 -1.54 -18.60
CA TYR A 54 -1.85 -2.81 -19.11
C TYR A 54 -0.77 -3.44 -18.24
N ASP A 55 -0.19 -2.69 -17.33
CA ASP A 55 0.79 -3.25 -16.39
C ASP A 55 0.03 -3.85 -15.20
N SER A 56 0.31 -5.10 -14.89
CA SER A 56 -0.33 -5.74 -13.75
C SER A 56 0.18 -5.13 -12.46
N THR A 57 -0.73 -4.72 -11.61
CA THR A 57 -0.42 -4.25 -10.25
C THR A 57 -1.35 -4.95 -9.28
N ILE A 58 -0.78 -5.54 -8.25
CA ILE A 58 -1.53 -6.15 -7.15
C ILE A 58 -1.11 -5.44 -5.87
N VAL A 59 -2.09 -5.00 -5.10
CA VAL A 59 -1.90 -4.38 -3.80
C VAL A 59 -2.55 -5.24 -2.74
N TYR A 60 -1.80 -5.56 -1.71
CA TYR A 60 -2.24 -6.24 -0.50
C TYR A 60 -2.28 -5.25 0.63
N ILE A 61 -3.33 -5.28 1.44
CA ILE A 61 -3.46 -4.41 2.62
C ILE A 61 -3.77 -5.25 3.84
N LYS A 62 -2.99 -5.04 4.90
CA LYS A 62 -3.24 -5.55 6.24
C LYS A 62 -3.30 -4.39 7.23
N GLN A 63 -3.97 -4.62 8.35
CA GLN A 63 -4.10 -3.64 9.41
C GLN A 63 -3.79 -4.28 10.76
N SER A 64 -3.03 -3.56 11.59
CA SER A 64 -2.91 -3.82 13.02
C SER A 64 -3.60 -2.72 13.83
N SER A 65 -3.51 -2.79 15.15
CA SER A 65 -4.02 -1.74 16.04
C SER A 65 -3.30 -0.40 15.87
N ASP A 66 -2.05 -0.41 15.41
CA ASP A 66 -1.15 0.74 15.36
C ASP A 66 -0.71 1.15 13.95
N ALA A 67 -0.85 0.28 12.95
CA ALA A 67 -0.34 0.53 11.61
C ALA A 67 -1.19 -0.07 10.50
N LEU A 68 -1.05 0.50 9.30
CA LEU A 68 -1.44 -0.08 8.03
C LEU A 68 -0.20 -0.61 7.32
N PHE A 69 -0.34 -1.78 6.72
CA PHE A 69 0.69 -2.44 5.94
C PHE A 69 0.21 -2.60 4.51
N PHE A 70 1.09 -2.30 3.57
CA PHE A 70 0.83 -2.48 2.15
C PHE A 70 1.94 -3.31 1.54
N ALA A 71 1.57 -4.26 0.68
CA ALA A 71 2.49 -4.86 -0.26
C ALA A 71 2.02 -4.59 -1.67
N ILE A 72 2.93 -4.22 -2.55
CA ILE A 72 2.63 -3.89 -3.93
C ILE A 72 3.53 -4.75 -4.81
N ARG A 73 2.92 -5.59 -5.65
CA ARG A 73 3.61 -6.30 -6.72
C ARG A 73 3.25 -5.69 -8.05
N PHE A 74 4.27 -5.20 -8.75
CA PHE A 74 4.14 -4.42 -9.96
C PHE A 74 4.94 -5.03 -11.12
N TRP A 75 4.29 -5.27 -12.25
CA TRP A 75 4.91 -5.78 -13.48
C TRP A 75 4.93 -4.67 -14.54
N PRO A 76 5.99 -3.89 -14.63
CA PRO A 76 6.08 -2.79 -15.60
C PRO A 76 6.21 -3.34 -17.03
N LYS A 77 5.56 -2.68 -17.98
CA LYS A 77 5.71 -2.96 -19.44
C LYS A 77 6.88 -2.26 -20.08
N GLY A 78 7.68 -1.60 -19.33
CA GLY A 78 8.82 -0.85 -19.82
C GLY A 78 9.83 -0.61 -18.72
N ARG A 79 10.83 0.20 -19.05
CA ARG A 79 11.84 0.58 -18.08
C ARG A 79 11.21 1.47 -17.00
N VAL A 80 11.40 1.08 -15.76
CA VAL A 80 11.07 1.89 -14.60
C VAL A 80 12.17 2.92 -14.36
N ILE A 81 11.78 4.16 -14.13
CA ILE A 81 12.68 5.26 -13.85
C ILE A 81 12.56 5.62 -12.39
N SER A 82 13.64 5.43 -11.64
CA SER A 82 13.80 5.83 -10.24
C SER A 82 15.22 6.33 -10.08
N GLN A 83 15.41 7.56 -9.62
CA GLN A 83 16.71 8.22 -9.60
C GLN A 83 17.03 8.86 -8.25
N SER A 84 16.00 9.29 -7.51
CA SER A 84 16.18 10.00 -6.26
C SER A 84 16.23 9.06 -5.06
N PHE A 85 17.19 9.31 -4.17
CA PHE A 85 17.26 8.70 -2.83
C PHE A 85 16.96 9.74 -1.73
N VAL A 86 16.72 10.99 -2.11
CA VAL A 86 16.59 12.08 -1.17
C VAL A 86 15.15 12.18 -0.70
N ARG A 87 14.94 12.07 0.62
CA ARG A 87 13.62 12.25 1.24
C ARG A 87 13.04 13.63 0.85
N ASP A 88 11.72 13.66 0.66
CA ASP A 88 10.90 14.83 0.33
C ASP A 88 11.23 15.53 -0.99
N ARG A 89 12.12 14.94 -1.79
CA ARG A 89 12.35 15.41 -3.14
C ARG A 89 11.26 14.91 -4.07
N SER A 90 10.54 15.83 -4.68
CA SER A 90 9.64 15.55 -5.80
C SER A 90 10.41 15.47 -7.10
N SER A 91 10.09 14.51 -7.93
CA SER A 91 10.53 14.46 -9.32
C SER A 91 9.37 14.06 -10.22
N ASP A 92 9.03 14.90 -11.18
CA ASP A 92 8.01 14.60 -12.19
C ASP A 92 8.54 13.63 -13.27
N GLU A 93 9.80 13.21 -13.14
CA GLU A 93 10.52 12.36 -14.09
C GLU A 93 10.80 10.97 -13.57
N GLU A 94 10.09 10.54 -12.53
CA GLU A 94 10.25 9.23 -11.89
C GLU A 94 8.94 8.47 -11.81
N ASN A 95 9.04 7.15 -11.71
CA ASN A 95 7.90 6.31 -11.35
C ASN A 95 7.72 6.30 -9.84
N GLU A 96 6.54 6.68 -9.37
CA GLU A 96 6.22 6.73 -7.95
C GLU A 96 4.87 6.06 -7.67
N PHE A 97 4.78 5.40 -6.53
CA PHE A 97 3.50 5.05 -5.93
C PHE A 97 3.08 6.08 -4.90
N PHE A 98 1.78 6.27 -4.80
CA PHE A 98 1.15 7.12 -3.80
C PHE A 98 0.12 6.32 -3.02
N ILE A 99 0.17 6.41 -1.71
CA ILE A 99 -0.86 5.91 -0.81
C ILE A 99 -1.52 7.13 -0.17
N LEU A 100 -2.81 7.30 -0.41
CA LEU A 100 -3.61 8.34 0.22
C LEU A 100 -4.48 7.70 1.29
N LEU A 101 -4.43 8.24 2.50
CA LEU A 101 -5.27 7.85 3.63
C LEU A 101 -6.23 8.98 3.99
N ASP A 102 -7.54 8.71 3.92
CA ASP A 102 -8.61 9.53 4.47
C ASP A 102 -9.13 8.87 5.75
N LEU A 103 -8.55 9.24 6.88
CA LEU A 103 -8.88 8.63 8.16
C LEU A 103 -10.27 9.01 8.68
N GLU A 104 -10.85 10.10 8.18
CA GLU A 104 -12.20 10.53 8.53
C GLU A 104 -13.26 9.92 7.59
N ASN A 105 -12.84 9.37 6.46
CA ASN A 105 -13.70 8.92 5.36
C ASN A 105 -14.67 10.03 4.87
N LYS A 106 -14.22 11.29 4.85
CA LYS A 106 -15.01 12.46 4.46
C LYS A 106 -14.59 13.07 3.13
N ARG A 107 -13.49 12.61 2.55
CA ARG A 107 -12.90 13.14 1.32
C ARG A 107 -12.53 14.63 1.39
N GLN A 108 -12.19 15.12 2.57
CA GLN A 108 -11.83 16.53 2.80
C GLN A 108 -10.36 16.69 3.15
N ASN A 109 -9.87 15.85 4.02
CA ASN A 109 -8.50 15.86 4.49
C ASN A 109 -7.88 14.49 4.24
N GLY A 110 -6.55 14.46 4.12
CA GLY A 110 -5.87 13.20 3.90
C GLY A 110 -4.38 13.28 4.16
N TYR A 111 -3.76 12.12 4.19
CA TYR A 111 -2.33 11.94 4.34
C TYR A 111 -1.81 11.22 3.12
N PHE A 112 -0.79 11.79 2.47
CA PHE A 112 -0.14 11.23 1.30
C PHE A 112 1.22 10.66 1.67
N PHE A 113 1.49 9.48 1.17
CA PHE A 113 2.77 8.80 1.27
C PHE A 113 3.21 8.41 -0.14
N ALA A 114 4.22 9.08 -0.64
CA ALA A 114 4.77 8.82 -1.96
C ALA A 114 6.14 8.16 -1.83
N PHE A 115 6.44 7.23 -2.73
CA PHE A 115 7.72 6.54 -2.76
C PHE A 115 8.04 6.05 -4.16
N ASN A 116 9.33 6.06 -4.47
CA ASN A 116 9.88 5.41 -5.65
C ASN A 116 10.47 4.02 -5.28
N PHE A 117 11.03 3.33 -6.26
CA PHE A 117 11.57 1.98 -6.07
C PHE A 117 13.00 1.95 -5.52
N LEU A 118 13.62 3.09 -5.26
CA LEU A 118 14.93 3.22 -4.63
C LEU A 118 14.86 3.58 -3.14
N GLY A 119 13.64 3.71 -2.59
CA GLY A 119 13.43 4.02 -1.18
C GLY A 119 13.31 5.50 -0.87
N ASN A 120 13.19 6.38 -1.87
CA ASN A 120 12.78 7.76 -1.63
C ASN A 120 11.42 7.76 -0.96
N GLN A 121 11.25 8.61 0.05
CA GLN A 121 10.02 8.80 0.79
C GLN A 121 9.63 10.27 0.75
N ARG A 122 8.34 10.52 0.54
CA ARG A 122 7.76 11.85 0.62
C ARG A 122 6.39 11.76 1.27
N ASP A 123 6.16 12.56 2.26
CA ASP A 123 4.88 12.60 2.95
C ASP A 123 4.32 14.02 2.96
N MET A 124 3.00 14.10 2.84
CA MET A 124 2.28 15.36 2.74
C MET A 124 0.92 15.23 3.43
N ARG A 125 0.41 16.35 3.87
CA ARG A 125 -0.94 16.44 4.38
C ARG A 125 -1.83 17.26 3.45
N MET A 126 -2.98 16.72 3.10
CA MET A 126 -4.00 17.40 2.31
C MET A 126 -5.09 17.98 3.21
N TYR A 127 -5.49 19.22 2.91
CA TYR A 127 -6.57 19.93 3.57
C TYR A 127 -7.58 20.41 2.55
N ASN A 128 -8.85 20.41 2.92
CA ASN A 128 -9.93 20.98 2.10
C ASN A 128 -9.92 20.49 0.65
N GLN A 129 -9.55 19.23 0.43
CA GLN A 129 -9.50 18.55 -0.88
C GLN A 129 -8.43 19.04 -1.87
N ARG A 130 -7.71 20.12 -1.61
CA ARG A 130 -6.82 20.73 -2.61
C ARG A 130 -5.51 21.30 -2.06
N GLN A 131 -5.47 21.69 -0.80
CA GLN A 131 -4.28 22.30 -0.23
C GLN A 131 -3.35 21.21 0.26
N MET A 132 -2.13 21.21 -0.25
CA MET A 132 -1.08 20.26 0.16
C MET A 132 -0.05 20.98 1.01
N SER A 133 0.31 20.41 2.16
CA SER A 133 1.44 20.84 2.98
C SER A 133 2.52 19.77 2.96
N GLN A 134 3.73 20.16 2.60
CA GLN A 134 4.95 19.35 2.66
C GLN A 134 5.72 19.56 3.96
N GLU A 135 5.26 20.46 4.84
CA GLU A 135 5.88 20.69 6.14
C GLU A 135 5.54 19.60 7.17
N TRP A 136 4.60 18.72 6.81
CA TRP A 136 4.21 17.61 7.65
C TRP A 136 5.13 16.42 7.38
N ASP A 137 5.78 15.94 8.42
CA ASP A 137 6.74 14.83 8.38
C ASP A 137 6.24 13.66 9.24
N TRP A 138 6.36 12.45 8.71
CA TRP A 138 5.89 11.23 9.36
C TRP A 138 6.95 10.12 9.31
N ASN A 139 7.06 9.40 10.41
CA ASN A 139 7.98 8.26 10.46
C ASN A 139 7.27 6.99 9.98
N TRP A 140 7.56 6.58 8.77
CA TRP A 140 7.03 5.39 8.13
C TRP A 140 8.12 4.62 7.40
N GLN A 141 7.83 3.43 6.90
CA GLN A 141 8.81 2.54 6.32
C GLN A 141 8.35 2.07 4.93
N ASN A 142 9.27 2.00 4.00
CA ASN A 142 9.11 1.28 2.74
C ASN A 142 10.40 0.56 2.35
N LYS A 143 10.25 -0.55 1.65
CA LYS A 143 11.36 -1.31 1.08
C LYS A 143 10.93 -1.92 -0.23
N SER A 144 11.79 -1.84 -1.24
CA SER A 144 11.52 -2.42 -2.56
C SER A 144 12.63 -3.37 -2.97
N THR A 145 12.24 -4.40 -3.73
CA THR A 145 13.13 -5.32 -4.43
C THR A 145 12.75 -5.37 -5.90
N ILE A 146 13.73 -5.16 -6.77
CA ILE A 146 13.56 -5.20 -8.22
C ILE A 146 14.07 -6.55 -8.70
N PHE A 147 13.18 -7.31 -9.35
CA PHE A 147 13.49 -8.61 -9.96
C PHE A 147 13.66 -8.39 -11.46
N GLU A 148 14.90 -8.19 -11.89
CA GLU A 148 15.24 -7.85 -13.28
C GLU A 148 15.32 -9.05 -14.22
N ASP A 149 15.39 -10.28 -13.72
CA ASP A 149 15.56 -11.50 -14.51
C ASP A 149 14.29 -11.86 -15.29
N ALA A 150 13.94 -10.98 -16.23
CA ALA A 150 12.87 -11.21 -17.17
C ALA A 150 13.32 -12.19 -18.25
N THR A 151 12.69 -13.34 -18.31
CA THR A 151 12.71 -14.21 -19.49
C THR A 151 11.49 -13.90 -20.38
N PRO A 152 11.46 -14.31 -21.67
CA PRO A 152 10.28 -14.12 -22.52
C PRO A 152 8.99 -14.65 -21.90
N ASP A 153 9.10 -15.69 -21.05
CA ASP A 153 7.98 -16.35 -20.39
C ASP A 153 7.72 -15.84 -18.96
N LYS A 154 8.61 -15.02 -18.41
CA LYS A 154 8.51 -14.51 -17.04
C LYS A 154 9.00 -13.05 -17.00
N PRO A 155 8.06 -12.07 -17.06
CA PRO A 155 8.42 -10.67 -17.00
C PRO A 155 9.02 -10.32 -15.64
N GLY A 156 10.01 -9.43 -15.65
CA GLY A 156 10.53 -8.83 -14.42
C GLY A 156 9.42 -8.10 -13.66
N TYR A 157 9.58 -8.01 -12.35
CA TYR A 157 8.61 -7.34 -11.48
C TYR A 157 9.31 -6.65 -10.31
N ILE A 158 8.56 -5.83 -9.62
CA ILE A 158 9.00 -5.11 -8.43
C ILE A 158 8.06 -5.47 -7.29
N GLU A 159 8.63 -5.76 -6.14
CA GLU A 159 7.92 -5.88 -4.88
C GLU A 159 8.26 -4.70 -4.00
N THR A 160 7.25 -4.13 -3.37
CA THR A 160 7.43 -3.07 -2.40
C THR A 160 6.54 -3.35 -1.20
N GLU A 161 7.10 -3.22 -0.02
CA GLU A 161 6.37 -3.28 1.23
C GLU A 161 6.44 -1.94 1.95
N VAL A 162 5.34 -1.57 2.58
CA VAL A 162 5.17 -0.28 3.26
C VAL A 162 4.48 -0.49 4.60
N ARG A 163 4.98 0.17 5.65
CA ARG A 163 4.32 0.26 6.95
C ARG A 163 4.08 1.71 7.31
N ILE A 164 2.83 2.07 7.53
CA ILE A 164 2.42 3.41 7.93
C ILE A 164 1.80 3.34 9.33
N PRO A 165 2.50 3.82 10.38
CA PRO A 165 1.92 3.96 11.70
C PRO A 165 0.73 4.92 11.67
N VAL A 166 -0.42 4.50 12.21
CA VAL A 166 -1.64 5.30 12.21
C VAL A 166 -2.17 5.60 13.61
N ASP A 167 -1.54 5.04 14.65
CA ASP A 167 -1.95 5.19 16.04
C ASP A 167 -1.95 6.64 16.52
N LYS A 168 -0.99 7.44 16.05
CA LYS A 168 -0.82 8.87 16.41
C LYS A 168 -1.46 9.83 15.41
N LEU A 169 -2.00 9.34 14.28
CA LEU A 169 -2.72 10.20 13.35
C LEU A 169 -4.05 10.64 13.93
N GLN A 170 -4.38 11.91 13.73
CA GLN A 170 -5.58 12.53 14.29
C GLN A 170 -6.83 12.23 13.45
N ASN A 171 -7.99 12.45 14.05
CA ASN A 171 -9.30 12.44 13.39
C ASN A 171 -9.62 11.12 12.69
N LYS A 172 -9.47 10.00 13.40
CA LYS A 172 -9.85 8.69 12.87
C LYS A 172 -11.36 8.49 12.97
N SER A 173 -11.96 8.03 11.87
CA SER A 173 -13.29 7.44 11.93
C SER A 173 -13.21 6.11 12.72
N PRO A 174 -14.15 5.82 13.61
CA PRO A 174 -14.10 4.59 14.40
C PRO A 174 -14.27 3.32 13.57
N ASN A 175 -14.88 3.41 12.38
CA ASN A 175 -15.33 2.22 11.65
C ASN A 175 -14.75 2.08 10.24
N THR A 176 -14.30 3.16 9.62
CA THR A 176 -13.88 3.12 8.21
C THR A 176 -12.77 4.12 7.90
N ILE A 177 -11.82 3.69 7.10
CA ILE A 177 -10.74 4.53 6.56
C ILE A 177 -10.86 4.50 5.04
N GLY A 178 -10.80 5.67 4.40
CA GLY A 178 -10.63 5.77 2.96
C GLY A 178 -9.17 5.50 2.58
N ILE A 179 -8.95 4.60 1.65
CA ILE A 179 -7.62 4.28 1.12
C ILE A 179 -7.66 4.41 -0.40
N ASP A 180 -6.65 5.04 -0.97
CA ASP A 180 -6.47 5.15 -2.40
C ASP A 180 -5.00 4.89 -2.73
N VAL A 181 -4.75 4.01 -3.69
CA VAL A 181 -3.41 3.72 -4.17
C VAL A 181 -3.31 4.16 -5.62
N GLN A 182 -2.31 4.97 -5.91
CA GLN A 182 -2.08 5.53 -7.24
C GLN A 182 -0.67 5.19 -7.70
N LEU A 183 -0.50 5.04 -9.02
CA LEU A 183 0.78 4.92 -9.67
C LEU A 183 0.97 6.10 -10.63
N PHE A 184 2.03 6.84 -10.44
CA PHE A 184 2.53 7.77 -11.43
C PHE A 184 3.60 7.07 -12.26
N ALA A 185 3.31 6.85 -13.54
CA ALA A 185 4.22 6.22 -14.48
C ALA A 185 4.80 7.26 -15.43
N TYR A 186 6.09 7.47 -15.32
CA TYR A 186 6.85 8.32 -16.24
C TYR A 186 7.56 7.45 -17.29
N LYS A 187 7.51 7.84 -18.55
CA LYS A 187 8.14 7.14 -19.66
C LYS A 187 9.32 7.92 -20.22
N GLN A 188 10.26 7.22 -20.82
CA GLN A 188 11.46 7.83 -21.44
C GLN A 188 11.17 8.83 -22.57
N ASP A 189 9.99 8.76 -23.18
CA ASP A 189 9.55 9.72 -24.20
C ASP A 189 9.02 11.03 -23.60
N GLY A 190 9.10 11.21 -22.30
CA GLY A 190 8.62 12.39 -21.59
C GLY A 190 7.11 12.37 -21.28
N THR A 191 6.41 11.29 -21.62
CA THR A 191 4.99 11.17 -21.28
C THR A 191 4.81 10.67 -19.85
N SER A 192 3.80 11.19 -19.17
CA SER A 192 3.44 10.74 -17.83
C SER A 192 1.98 10.29 -17.76
N TYR A 193 1.72 9.31 -16.93
CA TYR A 193 0.41 8.69 -16.75
C TYR A 193 0.11 8.52 -15.28
N PHE A 194 -1.12 8.87 -14.88
CA PHE A 194 -1.64 8.61 -13.56
C PHE A 194 -2.64 7.45 -13.61
N TYR A 195 -2.42 6.45 -12.80
CA TYR A 195 -3.31 5.30 -12.64
C TYR A 195 -3.80 5.23 -11.21
N ARG A 196 -5.01 4.74 -11.03
CA ARG A 196 -5.65 4.62 -9.74
C ARG A 196 -6.31 3.27 -9.58
N SER A 197 -6.19 2.68 -8.43
CA SER A 197 -7.00 1.54 -8.04
C SER A 197 -8.45 1.98 -7.82
N ALA A 198 -9.39 1.30 -8.46
CA ALA A 198 -10.79 1.48 -8.13
C ALA A 198 -11.12 0.73 -6.84
N LEU A 199 -11.01 1.39 -5.70
CA LEU A 199 -11.48 0.86 -4.45
C LEU A 199 -13.00 0.77 -4.47
N LYS A 200 -13.53 -0.43 -4.69
CA LYS A 200 -14.90 -0.74 -4.27
C LYS A 200 -14.86 -0.94 -2.76
N VAL A 201 -15.04 0.11 -2.01
CA VAL A 201 -15.37 0.00 -0.60
C VAL A 201 -16.76 -0.63 -0.54
N ASN A 202 -16.84 -1.90 -0.20
CA ASN A 202 -18.12 -2.51 0.13
C ASN A 202 -18.60 -1.84 1.41
N SER A 203 -19.67 -1.05 1.25
CA SER A 203 -20.43 -0.46 2.35
C SER A 203 -21.16 -1.54 3.15
#